data_000cfb3045166369632f66b5b6ac9791
#
_entry.id   000cfb3045166369632f66b5b6ac9791
#
_cell.length_a   1.000
_cell.length_b   1.000
_cell.length_c   1.000
_cell.angle_alpha   90.00
_cell.angle_beta   90.00
_cell.angle_gamma   90.00
#
_symmetry.space_group_name_H-M   'P 1'
#
loop_
_entity.id
_entity.type
_entity.pdbx_description
1 polymer ?
#
loop_
_entity_poly.entity_id
_entity_poly.type
_entity_poly.pdbx_seq_one_letter_code
_entity_poly.pdbx_strand_id
1 'polypeptide(L)'
;MRRVIRNFIIAVTLGLTAAAPAFVQPVHAQGAAKGGSGLPLPRFASLKSKKVNIRIGPSTDYAVSWMYMKAGTPMEIIQEYENWRRVRDADGTEGWVNQALLSGTRTAVAAPWMRGKGEDIFVNMRRDAEVTSSVVAKVEPGAVLTIGECNGDWCHAEAGEAEGWVNQGEIWGAYPGEAFK
;
A
#
# COMPACT_ATOMS: atom_id res chain seq x y z
N MET A 1 43.31 77.06 19.56
CA MET A 1 42.94 75.59 19.46
C MET A 1 41.66 75.48 18.68
N ARG A 2 41.73 75.17 17.35
CA ARG A 2 40.51 74.97 16.52
C ARG A 2 40.29 73.50 16.34
N ARG A 3 39.13 72.96 16.85
CA ARG A 3 38.68 71.59 16.60
C ARG A 3 37.96 71.52 15.25
N VAL A 4 38.42 70.67 14.36
CA VAL A 4 37.79 70.35 13.08
C VAL A 4 36.90 69.15 13.32
N ILE A 5 35.58 69.31 13.15
CA ILE A 5 34.61 68.23 13.18
C ILE A 5 34.47 67.70 11.77
N ARG A 6 34.88 66.42 11.51
CA ARG A 6 34.66 65.71 10.26
C ARG A 6 33.31 65.02 10.33
N ASN A 7 32.40 65.47 9.49
CA ASN A 7 31.11 64.77 9.30
C ASN A 7 31.34 63.52 8.46
N PHE A 8 31.06 62.37 9.01
CA PHE A 8 30.94 61.07 8.25
C PHE A 8 29.49 60.95 7.75
N ILE A 9 29.34 60.98 6.41
CA ILE A 9 28.08 60.67 5.76
C ILE A 9 28.09 59.15 5.54
N ILE A 10 27.17 58.43 6.26
CA ILE A 10 26.92 57.02 6.05
C ILE A 10 25.87 56.91 4.94
N ALA A 11 26.29 56.43 3.77
CA ALA A 11 25.38 56.08 2.69
C ALA A 11 24.76 54.68 2.97
N VAL A 12 23.46 54.68 3.29
CA VAL A 12 22.69 53.42 3.39
C VAL A 12 22.26 53.00 1.98
N THR A 13 22.86 51.97 1.44
CA THR A 13 22.40 51.33 0.19
C THR A 13 21.30 50.33 0.52
N LEU A 14 20.04 50.65 0.16
CA LEU A 14 18.92 49.72 0.17
C LEU A 14 19.16 48.69 -0.93
N GLY A 15 19.53 47.45 -0.53
CA GLY A 15 19.59 46.32 -1.44
C GLY A 15 18.19 45.77 -1.69
N LEU A 16 17.69 45.92 -2.92
CA LEU A 16 16.47 45.34 -3.41
C LEU A 16 16.70 43.84 -3.66
N THR A 17 16.34 42.93 -2.77
CA THR A 17 16.36 41.48 -3.00
C THR A 17 15.16 41.08 -3.86
N ALA A 18 15.40 40.85 -5.16
CA ALA A 18 14.40 40.25 -6.03
C ALA A 18 14.22 38.78 -5.66
N ALA A 19 13.07 38.43 -5.09
CA ALA A 19 12.67 37.05 -4.88
C ALA A 19 12.35 36.40 -6.23
N ALA A 20 13.17 35.44 -6.67
CA ALA A 20 12.89 34.64 -7.86
C ALA A 20 11.69 33.70 -7.61
N PRO A 21 10.74 33.59 -8.54
CA PRO A 21 9.65 32.63 -8.39
C PRO A 21 10.21 31.20 -8.40
N ALA A 22 9.90 30.42 -7.36
CA ALA A 22 10.19 29.00 -7.31
C ALA A 22 9.34 28.29 -8.38
N PHE A 23 9.94 27.83 -9.44
CA PHE A 23 9.28 26.93 -10.40
C PHE A 23 9.04 25.59 -9.70
N VAL A 24 7.78 25.34 -9.30
CA VAL A 24 7.34 24.02 -8.89
C VAL A 24 7.29 23.16 -10.14
N GLN A 25 8.27 22.30 -10.33
CA GLN A 25 8.24 21.32 -11.42
C GLN A 25 7.16 20.27 -11.12
N PRO A 26 6.31 19.91 -12.10
CA PRO A 26 5.36 18.83 -11.90
C PRO A 26 6.15 17.54 -11.67
N VAL A 27 5.91 16.90 -10.52
CA VAL A 27 6.39 15.54 -10.25
C VAL A 27 5.69 14.64 -11.26
N HIS A 28 6.40 14.25 -12.31
CA HIS A 28 5.91 13.23 -13.23
C HIS A 28 5.76 11.94 -12.41
N ALA A 29 4.54 11.43 -12.30
CA ALA A 29 4.29 10.09 -11.81
C ALA A 29 5.12 9.12 -12.65
N GLN A 30 6.22 8.63 -12.08
CA GLN A 30 7.03 7.60 -12.74
C GLN A 30 6.13 6.40 -12.90
N GLY A 31 5.83 6.02 -14.14
CA GLY A 31 5.06 4.83 -14.45
C GLY A 31 5.63 3.64 -13.68
N ALA A 32 4.76 2.81 -13.11
CA ALA A 32 5.16 1.64 -12.33
C ALA A 32 6.23 0.84 -13.08
N ALA A 33 7.34 0.53 -12.43
CA ALA A 33 8.38 -0.29 -13.01
C ALA A 33 7.79 -1.64 -13.41
N LYS A 34 8.15 -2.17 -14.59
CA LYS A 34 7.71 -3.49 -15.01
C LYS A 34 8.70 -4.55 -14.54
N GLY A 35 8.19 -5.62 -13.95
CA GLY A 35 8.97 -6.80 -13.62
C GLY A 35 9.39 -7.62 -14.85
N GLY A 36 10.19 -8.67 -14.64
CA GLY A 36 10.59 -9.61 -15.70
C GLY A 36 9.41 -10.34 -16.34
N SER A 37 8.26 -10.43 -15.67
CA SER A 37 7.00 -10.95 -16.21
C SER A 37 6.27 -9.98 -17.15
N GLY A 38 6.74 -8.73 -17.27
CA GLY A 38 6.05 -7.64 -17.98
C GLY A 38 4.92 -6.98 -17.18
N LEU A 39 4.59 -7.50 -15.99
CA LEU A 39 3.57 -6.94 -15.10
C LEU A 39 4.12 -5.79 -14.25
N PRO A 40 3.25 -4.86 -13.80
CA PRO A 40 3.64 -3.76 -12.92
C PRO A 40 4.25 -4.26 -11.61
N LEU A 41 5.18 -3.49 -11.07
CA LEU A 41 5.71 -3.62 -9.71
C LEU A 41 5.61 -2.26 -8.99
N PRO A 42 5.16 -2.24 -7.72
CA PRO A 42 4.59 -3.37 -6.98
C PRO A 42 3.19 -3.76 -7.48
N ARG A 43 2.71 -4.94 -7.11
CA ARG A 43 1.34 -5.38 -7.35
C ARG A 43 0.88 -6.41 -6.33
N PHE A 44 -0.43 -6.52 -6.13
CA PHE A 44 -1.01 -7.52 -5.25
C PHE A 44 -1.27 -8.85 -5.97
N ALA A 45 -1.11 -9.94 -5.22
CA ALA A 45 -1.47 -11.32 -5.53
C ALA A 45 -1.95 -11.99 -4.24
N SER A 46 -2.38 -13.24 -4.31
CA SER A 46 -2.72 -14.00 -3.11
C SER A 46 -2.02 -15.36 -3.07
N LEU A 47 -1.88 -15.95 -1.89
CA LEU A 47 -1.36 -17.30 -1.73
C LEU A 47 -2.38 -18.32 -2.23
N LYS A 48 -1.98 -19.19 -3.15
CA LYS A 48 -2.83 -20.20 -3.76
C LYS A 48 -3.14 -21.38 -2.83
N SER A 49 -2.19 -21.71 -1.95
CA SER A 49 -2.24 -22.91 -1.11
C SER A 49 -2.32 -22.56 0.37
N LYS A 50 -2.92 -23.48 1.16
CA LYS A 50 -3.00 -23.32 2.63
C LYS A 50 -1.62 -23.32 3.30
N LYS A 51 -0.61 -24.00 2.73
CA LYS A 51 0.73 -24.10 3.28
C LYS A 51 1.76 -23.60 2.27
N VAL A 52 2.38 -22.46 2.57
CA VAL A 52 3.35 -21.81 1.68
C VAL A 52 4.58 -21.38 2.48
N ASN A 53 5.74 -21.89 2.07
CA ASN A 53 7.03 -21.50 2.64
C ASN A 53 7.53 -20.21 1.98
N ILE A 54 7.91 -19.25 2.79
CA ILE A 54 8.64 -18.04 2.40
C ILE A 54 10.10 -18.24 2.73
N ARG A 55 10.99 -17.91 1.79
CA ARG A 55 12.42 -18.14 1.90
C ARG A 55 13.20 -16.84 1.96
N ILE A 56 14.44 -16.90 2.47
CA ILE A 56 15.33 -15.73 2.54
C ILE A 56 15.93 -15.35 1.17
N GLY A 57 15.81 -16.21 0.14
CA GLY A 57 16.35 -15.98 -1.20
C GLY A 57 15.57 -16.71 -2.28
N PRO A 58 15.82 -16.39 -3.56
CA PRO A 58 15.06 -16.85 -4.71
C PRO A 58 15.53 -18.22 -5.23
N SER A 59 15.59 -19.24 -4.35
CA SER A 59 15.86 -20.64 -4.70
C SER A 59 15.31 -21.57 -3.61
N THR A 60 15.09 -22.84 -3.94
CA THR A 60 14.77 -23.90 -2.97
C THR A 60 15.91 -24.19 -1.99
N ASP A 61 17.14 -23.81 -2.33
CA ASP A 61 18.34 -24.00 -1.51
C ASP A 61 18.41 -23.02 -0.33
N TYR A 62 17.70 -21.90 -0.44
CA TYR A 62 17.62 -20.94 0.65
C TYR A 62 16.72 -21.41 1.79
N ALA A 63 17.10 -21.11 3.02
CA ALA A 63 16.35 -21.45 4.21
C ALA A 63 14.92 -20.85 4.17
N VAL A 64 13.97 -21.58 4.76
CA VAL A 64 12.62 -21.09 5.02
C VAL A 64 12.68 -20.13 6.20
N SER A 65 12.24 -18.89 6.00
CA SER A 65 12.16 -17.87 7.06
C SER A 65 10.80 -17.89 7.75
N TRP A 66 9.73 -18.19 7.00
CA TRP A 66 8.35 -18.16 7.48
C TRP A 66 7.48 -19.15 6.72
N MET A 67 6.37 -19.56 7.33
CA MET A 67 5.36 -20.42 6.70
C MET A 67 3.96 -19.85 6.92
N TYR A 68 3.27 -19.55 5.85
CA TYR A 68 1.86 -19.21 5.89
C TYR A 68 1.01 -20.47 5.89
N MET A 69 -0.08 -20.44 6.68
CA MET A 69 -0.99 -21.57 6.86
C MET A 69 -2.39 -21.29 6.32
N LYS A 70 -2.60 -20.19 5.58
CA LYS A 70 -3.92 -19.78 5.07
C LYS A 70 -3.83 -19.45 3.57
N ALA A 71 -4.62 -20.16 2.77
CA ALA A 71 -4.83 -19.79 1.37
C ALA A 71 -5.55 -18.43 1.27
N GLY A 72 -5.37 -17.73 0.17
CA GLY A 72 -5.97 -16.42 -0.03
C GLY A 72 -5.30 -15.28 0.73
N THR A 73 -4.26 -15.53 1.55
CA THR A 73 -3.51 -14.44 2.20
C THR A 73 -2.96 -13.49 1.12
N PRO A 74 -3.32 -12.19 1.15
CA PRO A 74 -2.80 -11.23 0.19
C PRO A 74 -1.30 -11.02 0.37
N MET A 75 -0.61 -10.82 -0.74
CA MET A 75 0.81 -10.56 -0.82
C MET A 75 1.08 -9.44 -1.81
N GLU A 76 1.90 -8.49 -1.45
CA GLU A 76 2.41 -7.50 -2.39
C GLU A 76 3.70 -8.00 -3.02
N ILE A 77 3.72 -8.20 -4.33
CA ILE A 77 4.92 -8.55 -5.09
C ILE A 77 5.71 -7.28 -5.34
N ILE A 78 6.91 -7.20 -4.74
CA ILE A 78 7.78 -6.02 -4.81
C ILE A 78 9.00 -6.21 -5.71
N GLN A 79 9.35 -7.47 -6.03
CA GLN A 79 10.46 -7.81 -6.92
C GLN A 79 10.25 -9.17 -7.58
N GLU A 80 10.82 -9.35 -8.76
CA GLU A 80 10.83 -10.60 -9.49
C GLU A 80 12.26 -11.05 -9.79
N TYR A 81 12.49 -12.35 -9.69
CA TYR A 81 13.71 -13.01 -10.13
C TYR A 81 13.35 -14.39 -10.68
N GLU A 82 13.48 -14.61 -11.98
CA GLU A 82 13.08 -15.85 -12.66
C GLU A 82 11.66 -16.29 -12.26
N ASN A 83 11.53 -17.49 -11.66
CA ASN A 83 10.26 -18.05 -11.17
C ASN A 83 9.94 -17.62 -9.72
N TRP A 84 10.72 -16.72 -9.13
CA TRP A 84 10.56 -16.29 -7.74
C TRP A 84 10.02 -14.85 -7.66
N ARG A 85 9.24 -14.63 -6.64
CA ARG A 85 8.65 -13.32 -6.32
C ARG A 85 9.06 -12.95 -4.91
N ARG A 86 9.68 -11.79 -4.73
CA ARG A 86 9.82 -11.20 -3.40
C ARG A 86 8.50 -10.59 -3.04
N VAL A 87 7.94 -11.06 -1.95
CA VAL A 87 6.63 -10.63 -1.47
C VAL A 87 6.75 -9.95 -0.12
N ARG A 88 5.79 -9.09 0.17
CA ARG A 88 5.61 -8.43 1.45
C ARG A 88 4.17 -8.67 1.92
N ASP A 89 3.98 -8.94 3.20
CA ASP A 89 2.66 -9.07 3.83
C ASP A 89 2.17 -7.75 4.44
N ALA A 90 0.98 -7.80 5.03
CA ALA A 90 0.35 -6.63 5.67
C ALA A 90 1.09 -6.12 6.91
N ASP A 91 1.96 -6.92 7.50
CA ASP A 91 2.79 -6.57 8.66
C ASP A 91 4.19 -6.09 8.26
N GLY A 92 4.47 -6.05 6.94
CA GLY A 92 5.76 -5.64 6.39
C GLY A 92 6.81 -6.75 6.33
N THR A 93 6.45 -8.01 6.65
CA THR A 93 7.36 -9.16 6.55
C THR A 93 7.63 -9.48 5.08
N GLU A 94 8.90 -9.61 4.72
CA GLU A 94 9.33 -9.87 3.35
C GLU A 94 10.02 -11.21 3.19
N GLY A 95 9.95 -11.76 1.98
CA GLY A 95 10.72 -12.94 1.58
C GLY A 95 10.33 -13.44 0.19
N TRP A 96 10.89 -14.58 -0.20
CA TRP A 96 10.76 -15.12 -1.53
C TRP A 96 9.81 -16.32 -1.58
N VAL A 97 8.94 -16.32 -2.57
CA VAL A 97 8.00 -17.40 -2.87
C VAL A 97 8.07 -17.76 -4.35
N ASN A 98 7.89 -19.04 -4.66
CA ASN A 98 7.78 -19.45 -6.07
C ASN A 98 6.44 -18.96 -6.66
N GLN A 99 6.46 -18.40 -7.86
CA GLN A 99 5.28 -17.84 -8.53
C GLN A 99 4.13 -18.85 -8.68
N ALA A 100 4.42 -20.15 -8.79
CA ALA A 100 3.41 -21.19 -8.91
C ALA A 100 2.50 -21.31 -7.67
N LEU A 101 2.94 -20.77 -6.52
CA LEU A 101 2.20 -20.73 -5.28
C LEU A 101 1.37 -19.45 -5.11
N LEU A 102 1.42 -18.55 -6.09
CA LEU A 102 0.64 -17.32 -6.13
C LEU A 102 -0.54 -17.44 -7.09
N SER A 103 -1.61 -16.72 -6.78
CA SER A 103 -2.81 -16.55 -7.59
C SER A 103 -3.01 -15.08 -7.92
N GLY A 104 -3.53 -14.79 -9.12
CA GLY A 104 -3.99 -13.47 -9.50
C GLY A 104 -5.31 -13.04 -8.83
N THR A 105 -5.99 -13.93 -8.10
CA THR A 105 -7.19 -13.59 -7.34
C THR A 105 -6.85 -12.51 -6.33
N ARG A 106 -7.60 -11.40 -6.39
CA ARG A 106 -7.40 -10.28 -5.48
C ARG A 106 -8.05 -10.57 -4.14
N THR A 107 -7.27 -10.40 -3.09
CA THR A 107 -7.73 -10.52 -1.70
C THR A 107 -7.20 -9.34 -0.90
N ALA A 108 -7.81 -9.09 0.24
CA ALA A 108 -7.37 -8.05 1.16
C ALA A 108 -7.45 -8.54 2.61
N VAL A 109 -6.70 -7.91 3.50
CA VAL A 109 -6.85 -8.04 4.96
C VAL A 109 -7.59 -6.82 5.48
N ALA A 110 -8.66 -7.05 6.21
CA ALA A 110 -9.42 -5.98 6.88
C ALA A 110 -8.56 -5.36 7.99
N ALA A 111 -8.36 -4.05 7.97
CA ALA A 111 -7.68 -3.22 8.96
C ALA A 111 -6.56 -3.93 9.74
N PRO A 112 -5.50 -4.47 9.09
CA PRO A 112 -4.48 -5.28 9.78
C PRO A 112 -3.80 -4.52 10.91
N TRP A 113 -3.67 -3.20 10.79
CA TRP A 113 -3.12 -2.29 11.80
C TRP A 113 -3.98 -2.13 13.05
N MET A 114 -5.22 -2.64 13.03
CA MET A 114 -6.16 -2.59 14.15
C MET A 114 -6.26 -3.92 14.91
N ARG A 115 -5.57 -4.97 14.46
CA ARG A 115 -5.56 -6.28 15.15
C ARG A 115 -5.15 -6.14 16.62
N GLY A 116 -5.96 -6.70 17.52
CA GLY A 116 -5.69 -6.72 18.96
C GLY A 116 -5.82 -5.38 19.68
N LYS A 117 -6.35 -4.34 19.02
CA LYS A 117 -6.50 -3.00 19.63
C LYS A 117 -7.82 -2.78 20.37
N GLY A 118 -8.77 -3.70 20.28
CA GLY A 118 -10.06 -3.63 20.96
C GLY A 118 -11.05 -4.64 20.40
N GLU A 119 -12.08 -4.98 21.21
CA GLU A 119 -13.10 -5.96 20.82
C GLU A 119 -14.22 -5.35 19.96
N ASP A 120 -14.40 -4.01 20.03
CA ASP A 120 -15.48 -3.30 19.32
C ASP A 120 -15.01 -2.63 18.02
N ILE A 121 -13.85 -3.03 17.49
CA ILE A 121 -13.29 -2.48 16.26
C ILE A 121 -13.63 -3.40 15.09
N PHE A 122 -14.32 -2.86 14.08
CA PHE A 122 -14.72 -3.61 12.89
C PHE A 122 -14.58 -2.75 11.64
N VAL A 123 -14.27 -3.40 10.52
CA VAL A 123 -14.48 -2.83 9.19
C VAL A 123 -15.94 -3.06 8.80
N ASN A 124 -16.65 -1.99 8.49
CA ASN A 124 -18.04 -2.09 8.08
C ASN A 124 -18.15 -2.47 6.60
N MET A 125 -18.77 -3.62 6.33
CA MET A 125 -19.19 -4.00 4.99
C MET A 125 -20.59 -3.43 4.75
N ARG A 126 -20.76 -2.70 3.64
CA ARG A 126 -21.99 -1.97 3.33
C ARG A 126 -22.66 -2.50 2.08
N ARG A 127 -23.94 -2.27 1.94
CA ARG A 127 -24.72 -2.67 0.76
C ARG A 127 -24.25 -1.95 -0.49
N ASP A 128 -23.97 -0.65 -0.39
CA ASP A 128 -23.56 0.21 -1.50
C ASP A 128 -22.26 0.91 -1.16
N ALA A 129 -21.53 1.37 -2.18
CA ALA A 129 -20.22 2.02 -2.08
C ALA A 129 -20.33 3.47 -1.53
N GLU A 130 -20.97 3.65 -0.37
CA GLU A 130 -21.13 4.95 0.28
C GLU A 130 -21.23 4.82 1.81
N VAL A 131 -20.83 5.87 2.52
CA VAL A 131 -20.77 5.89 4.01
C VAL A 131 -22.16 5.79 4.64
N THR A 132 -23.18 6.30 3.99
CA THR A 132 -24.58 6.34 4.47
C THR A 132 -25.34 5.04 4.23
N SER A 133 -24.82 4.15 3.37
CA SER A 133 -25.45 2.87 3.09
C SER A 133 -25.49 1.95 4.31
N SER A 134 -26.49 1.07 4.36
CA SER A 134 -26.68 0.14 5.45
C SER A 134 -25.50 -0.84 5.58
N VAL A 135 -25.11 -1.11 6.83
CA VAL A 135 -24.10 -2.13 7.15
C VAL A 135 -24.74 -3.52 7.01
N VAL A 136 -24.15 -4.37 6.16
CA VAL A 136 -24.59 -5.76 5.93
C VAL A 136 -23.79 -6.74 6.77
N ALA A 137 -22.53 -6.43 7.07
CA ALA A 137 -21.67 -7.21 7.95
C ALA A 137 -20.63 -6.34 8.65
N LYS A 138 -20.14 -6.81 9.80
CA LYS A 138 -18.98 -6.28 10.50
C LYS A 138 -17.83 -7.27 10.38
N VAL A 139 -16.71 -6.82 9.82
CA VAL A 139 -15.55 -7.65 9.55
C VAL A 139 -14.47 -7.38 10.60
N GLU A 140 -13.99 -8.43 11.25
CA GLU A 140 -12.94 -8.33 12.27
C GLU A 140 -11.60 -7.91 11.63
N PRO A 141 -10.79 -7.08 12.33
CA PRO A 141 -9.44 -6.75 11.90
C PRO A 141 -8.57 -8.00 11.72
N GLY A 142 -7.92 -8.10 10.56
CA GLY A 142 -7.11 -9.26 10.20
C GLY A 142 -7.86 -10.36 9.42
N ALA A 143 -9.17 -10.25 9.25
CA ALA A 143 -9.92 -11.15 8.38
C ALA A 143 -9.49 -10.96 6.91
N VAL A 144 -9.42 -12.08 6.19
CA VAL A 144 -9.12 -12.07 4.76
C VAL A 144 -10.43 -12.01 3.98
N LEU A 145 -10.51 -11.06 3.07
CA LEU A 145 -11.60 -10.81 2.15
C LEU A 145 -11.17 -11.18 0.72
N THR A 146 -12.08 -11.72 -0.07
CA THR A 146 -11.92 -11.72 -1.54
C THR A 146 -12.44 -10.40 -2.07
N ILE A 147 -11.70 -9.72 -2.95
CA ILE A 147 -12.13 -8.47 -3.56
C ILE A 147 -12.29 -8.65 -5.07
N GLY A 148 -13.49 -8.33 -5.59
CA GLY A 148 -13.84 -8.47 -7.00
C GLY A 148 -13.51 -7.23 -7.82
N GLU A 149 -13.96 -6.07 -7.36
CA GLU A 149 -13.73 -4.79 -8.02
C GLU A 149 -13.46 -3.68 -7.00
N CYS A 150 -12.75 -2.65 -7.42
CA CYS A 150 -12.55 -1.43 -6.65
C CYS A 150 -12.80 -0.20 -7.55
N ASN A 151 -13.38 0.88 -6.99
CA ASN A 151 -13.68 2.11 -7.72
C ASN A 151 -12.78 3.29 -7.34
N GLY A 152 -11.76 3.06 -6.52
CA GLY A 152 -10.82 4.07 -6.00
C GLY A 152 -11.07 4.45 -4.54
N ASP A 153 -12.31 4.37 -4.05
CA ASP A 153 -12.68 4.66 -2.66
C ASP A 153 -13.22 3.42 -1.94
N TRP A 154 -13.87 2.54 -2.68
CA TRP A 154 -14.52 1.34 -2.17
C TRP A 154 -14.14 0.12 -2.99
N CYS A 155 -14.08 -1.03 -2.31
CA CYS A 155 -13.91 -2.34 -2.94
C CYS A 155 -15.11 -3.23 -2.61
N HIS A 156 -15.66 -3.89 -3.65
CA HIS A 156 -16.64 -4.94 -3.48
C HIS A 156 -15.95 -6.18 -2.93
N ALA A 157 -16.41 -6.70 -1.83
CA ALA A 157 -15.73 -7.73 -1.06
C ALA A 157 -16.67 -8.83 -0.61
N GLU A 158 -16.10 -10.03 -0.44
CA GLU A 158 -16.75 -11.21 0.10
C GLU A 158 -16.02 -11.67 1.37
N ALA A 159 -16.78 -11.98 2.43
CA ALA A 159 -16.30 -12.51 3.71
C ALA A 159 -17.20 -13.66 4.16
N GLY A 160 -16.84 -14.91 3.88
CA GLY A 160 -17.71 -16.06 4.12
C GLY A 160 -18.97 -15.99 3.26
N GLU A 161 -20.15 -15.88 3.90
CA GLU A 161 -21.44 -15.73 3.21
C GLU A 161 -21.87 -14.25 3.03
N ALA A 162 -21.12 -13.32 3.62
CA ALA A 162 -21.41 -11.89 3.51
C ALA A 162 -20.73 -11.29 2.29
N GLU A 163 -21.45 -10.42 1.59
CA GLU A 163 -21.00 -9.71 0.40
C GLU A 163 -21.42 -8.24 0.49
N GLY A 164 -20.56 -7.34 0.03
CA GLY A 164 -20.82 -5.90 0.05
C GLY A 164 -19.58 -5.06 -0.18
N TRP A 165 -19.70 -3.77 0.07
CA TRP A 165 -18.66 -2.78 -0.15
C TRP A 165 -17.91 -2.43 1.13
N VAL A 166 -16.58 -2.45 1.08
CA VAL A 166 -15.69 -2.00 2.16
C VAL A 166 -14.90 -0.78 1.70
N ASN A 167 -14.63 0.15 2.62
CA ASN A 167 -13.81 1.30 2.31
C ASN A 167 -12.38 0.86 2.01
N GLN A 168 -11.82 1.35 0.91
CA GLN A 168 -10.47 0.97 0.45
C GLN A 168 -9.38 1.36 1.45
N GLY A 169 -9.57 2.46 2.19
CA GLY A 169 -8.68 2.89 3.26
C GLY A 169 -8.69 2.01 4.51
N GLU A 170 -9.67 1.09 4.64
CA GLU A 170 -9.79 0.16 5.77
C GLU A 170 -9.28 -1.26 5.45
N ILE A 171 -8.69 -1.47 4.28
CA ILE A 171 -8.16 -2.78 3.87
C ILE A 171 -6.72 -2.67 3.37
N TRP A 172 -5.99 -3.78 3.43
CA TRP A 172 -4.69 -3.94 2.80
C TRP A 172 -4.77 -5.04 1.75
N GLY A 173 -4.55 -4.72 0.49
CA GLY A 173 -4.71 -5.61 -0.67
C GLY A 173 -5.13 -4.86 -1.93
N ALA A 174 -5.38 -3.55 -1.80
CA ALA A 174 -5.56 -2.59 -2.89
C ALA A 174 -4.76 -1.32 -2.57
N TYR A 175 -4.26 -0.64 -3.60
CA TYR A 175 -3.57 0.64 -3.43
C TYR A 175 -4.59 1.77 -3.26
N PRO A 176 -4.28 2.82 -2.47
CA PRO A 176 -5.14 3.98 -2.37
C PRO A 176 -5.46 4.55 -3.76
N GLY A 177 -6.75 4.72 -4.07
CA GLY A 177 -7.22 5.20 -5.37
C GLY A 177 -7.16 4.17 -6.51
N GLU A 178 -6.78 2.92 -6.24
CA GLU A 178 -6.77 1.87 -7.27
C GLU A 178 -8.19 1.50 -7.69
N ALA A 179 -8.44 1.53 -9.01
CA ALA A 179 -9.69 1.07 -9.60
C ALA A 179 -9.42 -0.10 -10.54
N PHE A 180 -10.21 -1.18 -10.39
CA PHE A 180 -10.16 -2.37 -11.26
C PHE A 180 -11.49 -3.14 -11.20
N LYS A 181 -11.67 -4.02 -12.18
CA LYS A 181 -12.80 -4.96 -12.29
C LYS A 181 -12.30 -6.36 -12.51
#